data_7793829cf3b576745318e48b0d4477a4
#
_entry.id   7793829cf3b576745318e48b0d4477a4
#
_cell.length_a   1.000
_cell.length_b   1.000
_cell.length_c   1.000
_cell.angle_alpha   90.00
_cell.angle_beta   90.00
_cell.angle_gamma   90.00
#
_symmetry.space_group_name_H-M   'P 1'
#
loop_
_entity.id
_entity.type
_entity.pdbx_description
1 polymer ?
#
loop_
_entity_poly.entity_id
_entity_poly.type
_entity_poly.pdbx_seq_one_letter_code
_entity_poly.pdbx_strand_id
1 'polypeptide(L)'
;ACSMQSLEVLAEVGQAADIVIASEELVPAAGFPYQTIVPLFADGGVEKIAGQIVEKYLESYIPGGIQNPYGFTNPITCSAVRTSSLGVFFSGFRDFFLSKSHYWPTSMLPIRAKCWEMGTGYNDIDVGELLFRMDEAWDDLLEPGLAPLKDKWKACVVASGSLNILHDVGSAAIWFPRTQQYYDGLWRRYAKLEFARYRWFQILHRVFGPHGKPPSPELVSQGMVL
;
A
#
# COMPACT_ATOMS: atom_id res chain seq x y z
N ALA A 1 3.51 -0.91 -13.41
CA ALA A 1 3.77 -2.35 -13.25
C ALA A 1 2.67 -2.99 -12.42
N CYS A 2 2.31 -4.23 -12.72
CA CYS A 2 1.27 -4.98 -12.01
C CYS A 2 1.67 -5.18 -10.54
N SER A 3 0.78 -4.91 -9.60
CA SER A 3 0.94 -5.15 -8.17
C SER A 3 2.29 -4.66 -7.60
N MET A 4 2.84 -3.61 -8.21
CA MET A 4 4.12 -3.02 -7.78
C MET A 4 3.94 -1.74 -6.96
N GLN A 5 2.72 -1.25 -6.82
CA GLN A 5 2.43 -0.12 -5.97
C GLN A 5 2.13 -0.63 -4.56
N SER A 6 3.18 -1.01 -3.84
CA SER A 6 3.09 -1.42 -2.45
C SER A 6 4.16 -0.75 -1.59
N LEU A 7 3.91 -0.64 -0.29
CA LEU A 7 4.87 -0.04 0.65
C LEU A 7 6.20 -0.79 0.66
N GLU A 8 6.16 -2.09 0.47
CA GLU A 8 7.33 -2.95 0.37
C GLU A 8 8.21 -2.56 -0.82
N VAL A 9 7.59 -2.43 -2.00
CA VAL A 9 8.31 -2.00 -3.22
C VAL A 9 8.77 -0.56 -3.10
N LEU A 10 7.92 0.33 -2.60
CA LEU A 10 8.27 1.75 -2.40
C LEU A 10 9.46 1.92 -1.45
N ALA A 11 9.60 1.08 -0.43
CA ALA A 11 10.75 1.10 0.46
C ALA A 11 12.07 0.70 -0.24
N GLU A 12 12.00 -0.27 -1.17
CA GLU A 12 13.18 -0.73 -1.93
C GLU A 12 13.59 0.29 -3.01
N VAL A 13 12.62 0.85 -3.75
CA VAL A 13 12.93 1.73 -4.91
C VAL A 13 13.00 3.21 -4.56
N GLY A 14 12.59 3.61 -3.37
CA GLY A 14 12.45 5.02 -2.96
C GLY A 14 13.76 5.82 -2.97
N GLN A 15 14.91 5.15 -3.01
CA GLN A 15 16.22 5.81 -3.13
C GLN A 15 16.64 6.05 -4.60
N ALA A 16 15.97 5.39 -5.54
CA ALA A 16 16.34 5.41 -6.96
C ALA A 16 15.41 6.25 -7.84
N ALA A 17 14.28 6.71 -7.31
CA ALA A 17 13.28 7.47 -8.06
C ALA A 17 12.60 8.51 -7.18
N ASP A 18 12.32 9.71 -7.70
CA ASP A 18 11.62 10.78 -6.98
C ASP A 18 10.11 10.51 -6.88
N ILE A 19 9.55 9.90 -7.92
CA ILE A 19 8.14 9.49 -7.98
C ILE A 19 8.04 8.09 -8.56
N VAL A 20 7.24 7.25 -7.93
CA VAL A 20 6.88 5.92 -8.42
C VAL A 20 5.44 5.92 -8.88
N ILE A 21 5.21 5.49 -10.14
CA ILE A 21 3.86 5.35 -10.72
C ILE A 21 3.63 3.87 -11.03
N ALA A 22 2.64 3.27 -10.36
CA ALA A 22 2.32 1.87 -10.54
C ALA A 22 0.86 1.56 -10.15
N SER A 23 0.46 0.30 -10.28
CA SER A 23 -0.85 -0.22 -9.90
C SER A 23 -0.71 -1.19 -8.73
N GLU A 24 -1.65 -1.18 -7.82
CA GLU A 24 -1.84 -2.18 -6.78
C GLU A 24 -2.43 -3.46 -7.36
N GLU A 25 -3.30 -3.30 -8.37
CA GLU A 25 -3.96 -4.39 -9.09
C GLU A 25 -3.13 -4.85 -10.30
N LEU A 26 -3.58 -5.93 -10.92
CA LEU A 26 -3.02 -6.37 -12.19
C LEU A 26 -3.34 -5.35 -13.29
N VAL A 27 -2.30 -4.84 -13.92
CA VAL A 27 -2.45 -4.02 -15.13
C VAL A 27 -2.94 -4.92 -16.26
N PRO A 28 -4.07 -4.62 -16.92
CA PRO A 28 -4.52 -5.39 -18.06
C PRO A 28 -3.49 -5.44 -19.20
N ALA A 29 -3.58 -6.43 -20.06
CA ALA A 29 -2.59 -6.69 -21.12
C ALA A 29 -2.35 -5.50 -22.08
N ALA A 30 -3.32 -4.60 -22.21
CA ALA A 30 -3.17 -3.37 -23.01
C ALA A 30 -2.14 -2.38 -22.42
N GLY A 31 -1.85 -2.48 -21.11
CA GLY A 31 -0.79 -1.71 -20.45
C GLY A 31 -1.10 -0.23 -20.27
N PHE A 32 -0.09 0.62 -20.35
CA PHE A 32 -0.23 2.07 -20.27
C PHE A 32 -0.52 2.69 -21.64
N PRO A 33 -1.33 3.76 -21.73
CA PRO A 33 -1.65 4.44 -23.00
C PRO A 33 -0.49 5.34 -23.45
N TYR A 34 0.63 4.74 -23.87
CA TYR A 34 1.88 5.48 -24.18
C TYR A 34 1.70 6.61 -25.19
N GLN A 35 0.77 6.48 -26.15
CA GLN A 35 0.48 7.51 -27.14
C GLN A 35 -0.06 8.81 -26.51
N THR A 36 -0.70 8.72 -25.32
CA THR A 36 -1.19 9.91 -24.59
C THR A 36 -0.25 10.32 -23.47
N ILE A 37 0.60 9.42 -22.98
CA ILE A 37 1.54 9.68 -21.88
C ILE A 37 2.83 10.32 -22.39
N VAL A 38 3.42 9.82 -23.49
CA VAL A 38 4.72 10.31 -23.98
C VAL A 38 4.73 11.82 -24.26
N PRO A 39 3.69 12.43 -24.84
CA PRO A 39 3.65 13.88 -25.03
C PRO A 39 3.71 14.70 -23.75
N LEU A 40 3.31 14.16 -22.59
CA LEU A 40 3.31 14.87 -21.32
C LEU A 40 4.72 15.28 -20.87
N PHE A 41 5.75 14.55 -21.31
CA PHE A 41 7.13 14.83 -20.95
C PHE A 41 7.73 16.04 -21.66
N ALA A 42 7.04 16.62 -22.65
CA ALA A 42 7.50 17.78 -23.35
C ALA A 42 7.43 19.08 -22.54
N ASP A 43 6.47 19.18 -21.60
CA ASP A 43 6.25 20.40 -20.82
C ASP A 43 5.57 20.12 -19.50
N GLY A 44 6.24 20.41 -18.40
CA GLY A 44 5.66 20.32 -17.06
C GLY A 44 6.65 19.91 -15.97
N GLY A 45 6.30 20.23 -14.72
CA GLY A 45 7.00 19.73 -13.54
C GLY A 45 6.68 18.24 -13.28
N VAL A 46 7.62 17.54 -12.66
CA VAL A 46 7.55 16.08 -12.44
C VAL A 46 6.23 15.64 -11.79
N GLU A 47 5.76 16.36 -10.77
CA GLU A 47 4.50 16.01 -10.07
C GLU A 47 3.26 16.21 -10.96
N LYS A 48 3.24 17.30 -11.75
CA LYS A 48 2.16 17.54 -12.70
C LYS A 48 2.08 16.42 -13.73
N ILE A 49 3.24 16.06 -14.32
CA ILE A 49 3.33 14.95 -15.27
C ILE A 49 2.87 13.64 -14.63
N ALA A 50 3.31 13.35 -13.40
CA ALA A 50 2.93 12.14 -12.67
C ALA A 50 1.41 12.06 -12.43
N GLY A 51 0.78 13.18 -12.03
CA GLY A 51 -0.67 13.27 -11.88
C GLY A 51 -1.40 13.03 -13.20
N GLN A 52 -0.94 13.65 -14.27
CA GLN A 52 -1.52 13.48 -15.61
C GLN A 52 -1.36 12.04 -16.14
N ILE A 53 -0.25 11.36 -15.83
CA ILE A 53 -0.08 9.94 -16.19
C ILE A 53 -1.15 9.07 -15.50
N VAL A 54 -1.40 9.28 -14.20
CA VAL A 54 -2.46 8.58 -13.46
C VAL A 54 -3.82 8.84 -14.10
N GLU A 55 -4.15 10.10 -14.37
CA GLU A 55 -5.40 10.50 -15.03
C GLU A 55 -5.57 9.82 -16.39
N LYS A 56 -4.56 9.92 -17.28
CA LYS A 56 -4.61 9.32 -18.63
C LYS A 56 -4.68 7.80 -18.59
N TYR A 57 -4.04 7.16 -17.59
CA TYR A 57 -4.17 5.72 -17.40
C TYR A 57 -5.61 5.35 -17.05
N LEU A 58 -6.22 5.98 -16.04
CA LEU A 58 -7.60 5.71 -15.64
C LEU A 58 -8.58 6.03 -16.77
N GLU A 59 -8.48 7.20 -17.42
CA GLU A 59 -9.32 7.55 -18.58
C GLU A 59 -9.26 6.50 -19.70
N SER A 60 -8.09 5.90 -19.93
CA SER A 60 -7.90 4.92 -20.98
C SER A 60 -8.69 3.62 -20.75
N TYR A 61 -9.01 3.31 -19.50
CA TYR A 61 -9.70 2.08 -19.08
C TYR A 61 -11.19 2.26 -18.76
N ILE A 62 -11.75 3.46 -18.86
CA ILE A 62 -13.21 3.61 -18.80
C ILE A 62 -13.86 2.83 -19.97
N PRO A 63 -15.12 2.39 -19.87
CA PRO A 63 -15.82 1.72 -20.98
C PRO A 63 -15.77 2.57 -22.27
N GLY A 64 -15.26 1.99 -23.35
CA GLY A 64 -15.06 2.69 -24.62
C GLY A 64 -13.74 3.48 -24.70
N GLY A 65 -12.94 3.51 -23.66
CA GLY A 65 -11.59 4.10 -23.67
C GLY A 65 -10.60 3.33 -24.54
N ILE A 66 -9.49 3.96 -24.89
CA ILE A 66 -8.52 3.42 -25.87
C ILE A 66 -7.88 2.08 -25.46
N GLN A 67 -7.79 1.80 -24.16
CA GLN A 67 -7.30 0.54 -23.64
C GLN A 67 -8.45 -0.42 -23.28
N ASN A 68 -9.69 0.06 -23.30
CA ASN A 68 -10.89 -0.72 -22.96
C ASN A 68 -12.03 -0.50 -23.97
N PRO A 69 -11.80 -0.73 -25.29
CA PRO A 69 -12.81 -0.47 -26.31
C PRO A 69 -14.06 -1.37 -26.20
N TYR A 70 -13.95 -2.48 -25.50
CA TYR A 70 -15.03 -3.44 -25.32
C TYR A 70 -15.78 -3.31 -23.99
N GLY A 71 -15.39 -2.36 -23.14
CA GLY A 71 -16.09 -2.06 -21.88
C GLY A 71 -15.93 -3.13 -20.80
N PHE A 72 -14.77 -3.77 -20.68
CA PHE A 72 -14.48 -4.68 -19.58
C PHE A 72 -14.50 -3.94 -18.24
N THR A 73 -14.92 -4.63 -17.18
CA THR A 73 -15.07 -4.09 -15.81
C THR A 73 -14.07 -4.66 -14.82
N ASN A 74 -12.85 -4.91 -15.28
CA ASN A 74 -11.78 -5.35 -14.38
C ASN A 74 -11.46 -4.26 -13.34
N PRO A 75 -11.10 -4.64 -12.11
CA PRO A 75 -10.53 -3.72 -11.14
C PRO A 75 -9.26 -3.05 -11.70
N ILE A 76 -9.20 -1.73 -11.65
CA ILE A 76 -8.08 -0.92 -12.13
C ILE A 76 -7.68 0.03 -11.02
N THR A 77 -6.38 0.10 -10.72
CA THR A 77 -5.81 1.12 -9.83
C THR A 77 -4.58 1.75 -10.46
N CYS A 78 -4.32 3.00 -10.14
CA CYS A 78 -3.07 3.66 -10.47
C CYS A 78 -2.80 4.78 -9.46
N SER A 79 -1.58 4.87 -9.00
CA SER A 79 -1.15 6.02 -8.21
C SER A 79 0.27 6.47 -8.54
N ALA A 80 0.55 7.71 -8.18
CA ALA A 80 1.86 8.33 -8.19
C ALA A 80 2.25 8.69 -6.76
N VAL A 81 3.34 8.13 -6.26
CA VAL A 81 3.82 8.33 -4.88
C VAL A 81 5.18 9.01 -4.89
N ARG A 82 5.28 10.11 -4.13
CA ARG A 82 6.52 10.86 -3.88
C ARG A 82 7.38 10.13 -2.87
N THR A 83 8.58 9.74 -3.29
CA THR A 83 9.48 8.92 -2.46
C THR A 83 10.18 9.72 -1.35
N SER A 84 10.43 11.01 -1.57
CA SER A 84 11.06 11.88 -0.57
C SER A 84 10.25 12.04 0.72
N SER A 85 8.92 11.83 0.68
CA SER A 85 8.03 11.90 1.84
C SER A 85 7.89 10.55 2.57
N LEU A 86 8.31 9.43 1.95
CA LEU A 86 8.13 8.09 2.51
C LEU A 86 8.85 7.88 3.84
N GLY A 87 10.04 8.44 4.02
CA GLY A 87 10.79 8.32 5.27
C GLY A 87 10.04 8.87 6.49
N VAL A 88 9.33 10.00 6.30
CA VAL A 88 8.50 10.62 7.34
C VAL A 88 7.26 9.76 7.62
N PHE A 89 6.62 9.26 6.56
CA PHE A 89 5.48 8.35 6.70
C PHE A 89 5.89 7.04 7.40
N PHE A 90 6.93 6.36 6.92
CA PHE A 90 7.39 5.09 7.49
C PHE A 90 7.80 5.21 8.96
N SER A 91 8.46 6.30 9.34
CA SER A 91 8.79 6.57 10.74
C SER A 91 7.52 6.77 11.57
N GLY A 92 6.57 7.55 11.10
CA GLY A 92 5.29 7.74 11.77
C GLY A 92 4.47 6.47 11.86
N PHE A 93 4.47 5.66 10.81
CA PHE A 93 3.83 4.35 10.76
C PHE A 93 4.41 3.40 11.81
N ARG A 94 5.75 3.28 11.84
CA ARG A 94 6.45 2.50 12.87
C ARG A 94 6.08 2.96 14.28
N ASP A 95 6.16 4.26 14.56
CA ASP A 95 5.98 4.81 15.90
C ASP A 95 4.52 4.66 16.36
N PHE A 96 3.56 4.86 15.45
CA PHE A 96 2.15 4.62 15.71
C PHE A 96 1.90 3.16 16.11
N PHE A 97 2.35 2.22 15.29
CA PHE A 97 2.13 0.81 15.57
C PHE A 97 2.90 0.29 16.79
N LEU A 98 4.06 0.84 17.13
CA LEU A 98 4.77 0.49 18.36
C LEU A 98 4.03 0.97 19.61
N SER A 99 3.48 2.18 19.61
CA SER A 99 2.79 2.74 20.76
C SER A 99 1.55 1.96 21.19
N LYS A 100 0.95 1.20 20.28
CA LYS A 100 -0.33 0.50 20.46
C LYS A 100 -0.21 -1.02 20.57
N SER A 101 0.97 -1.52 20.83
CA SER A 101 1.34 -2.94 20.69
C SER A 101 0.48 -3.96 21.48
N HIS A 102 -0.29 -3.53 22.46
CA HIS A 102 -1.11 -4.42 23.30
C HIS A 102 -2.50 -4.76 22.73
N TYR A 103 -3.01 -3.98 21.77
CA TYR A 103 -4.38 -4.08 21.26
C TYR A 103 -4.51 -4.83 19.92
N TRP A 104 -3.41 -5.04 19.21
CA TRP A 104 -3.40 -5.44 17.80
C TRP A 104 -4.04 -6.79 17.44
N PRO A 105 -3.81 -7.89 18.17
CA PRO A 105 -4.23 -9.20 17.65
C PRO A 105 -5.74 -9.33 17.45
N THR A 106 -6.54 -8.72 18.32
CA THR A 106 -8.00 -8.86 18.28
C THR A 106 -8.70 -7.82 17.41
N SER A 107 -8.10 -6.63 17.21
CA SER A 107 -8.73 -5.53 16.49
C SER A 107 -8.37 -5.46 15.00
N MET A 108 -7.18 -5.93 14.61
CA MET A 108 -6.68 -5.75 13.25
C MET A 108 -7.34 -6.68 12.21
N LEU A 109 -7.66 -7.92 12.56
CA LEU A 109 -8.31 -8.84 11.62
C LEU A 109 -9.73 -8.40 11.22
N PRO A 110 -10.59 -7.92 12.15
CA PRO A 110 -11.88 -7.33 11.79
C PRO A 110 -11.75 -6.08 10.89
N ILE A 111 -10.73 -5.24 11.10
CA ILE A 111 -10.46 -4.08 10.26
C ILE A 111 -10.03 -4.54 8.87
N ARG A 112 -9.05 -5.45 8.78
CA ARG A 112 -8.60 -6.04 7.52
C ARG A 112 -9.76 -6.63 6.71
N ALA A 113 -10.68 -7.33 7.36
CA ALA A 113 -11.81 -7.99 6.70
C ALA A 113 -12.79 -7.01 6.03
N LYS A 114 -12.73 -5.71 6.36
CA LYS A 114 -13.52 -4.65 5.71
C LYS A 114 -12.78 -3.99 4.54
N CYS A 115 -11.48 -4.21 4.38
CA CYS A 115 -10.69 -3.63 3.31
C CYS A 115 -10.86 -4.42 2.01
N TRP A 116 -10.76 -3.72 0.89
CA TRP A 116 -10.65 -4.34 -0.43
C TRP A 116 -9.34 -5.12 -0.53
N GLU A 117 -9.41 -6.32 -1.07
CA GLU A 117 -8.25 -7.21 -1.23
C GLU A 117 -7.68 -7.07 -2.63
N MET A 118 -6.38 -6.77 -2.70
CA MET A 118 -5.66 -6.48 -3.92
C MET A 118 -4.95 -7.70 -4.51
N GLY A 119 -4.80 -7.70 -5.83
CA GLY A 119 -3.97 -8.64 -6.58
C GLY A 119 -4.49 -10.07 -6.63
N THR A 120 -3.67 -10.98 -7.15
CA THR A 120 -4.05 -12.39 -7.39
C THR A 120 -4.08 -13.24 -6.13
N GLY A 121 -3.42 -12.82 -5.06
CA GLY A 121 -3.30 -13.59 -3.81
C GLY A 121 -4.27 -13.17 -2.73
N TYR A 122 -4.97 -12.04 -2.89
CA TYR A 122 -5.88 -11.48 -1.89
C TYR A 122 -5.24 -11.32 -0.50
N ASN A 123 -3.94 -11.03 -0.46
CA ASN A 123 -3.17 -10.87 0.77
C ASN A 123 -2.65 -9.45 0.97
N ASP A 124 -2.95 -8.57 0.05
CA ASP A 124 -2.60 -7.16 0.10
C ASP A 124 -3.87 -6.32 0.23
N ILE A 125 -3.79 -5.23 0.94
CA ILE A 125 -4.87 -4.24 1.12
C ILE A 125 -4.33 -2.84 0.89
N ASP A 126 -5.18 -1.89 0.49
CA ASP A 126 -4.78 -0.49 0.33
C ASP A 126 -4.49 0.16 1.69
N VAL A 127 -3.39 0.91 1.75
CA VAL A 127 -2.95 1.63 2.97
C VAL A 127 -3.90 2.76 3.34
N GLY A 128 -4.39 3.50 2.36
CA GLY A 128 -5.35 4.58 2.58
C GLY A 128 -6.64 4.03 3.18
N GLU A 129 -7.16 2.93 2.61
CA GLU A 129 -8.34 2.26 3.14
C GLU A 129 -8.08 1.65 4.52
N LEU A 130 -6.92 1.01 4.74
CA LEU A 130 -6.57 0.51 6.07
C LEU A 130 -6.64 1.61 7.13
N LEU A 131 -6.01 2.76 6.86
CA LEU A 131 -6.03 3.89 7.79
C LEU A 131 -7.44 4.48 7.98
N PHE A 132 -8.25 4.49 6.93
CA PHE A 132 -9.66 4.90 7.01
C PHE A 132 -10.49 3.93 7.86
N ARG A 133 -10.34 2.60 7.67
CA ARG A 133 -11.06 1.59 8.46
C ARG A 133 -10.62 1.55 9.92
N MET A 134 -9.37 1.88 10.19
CA MET A 134 -8.88 2.08 11.56
C MET A 134 -9.56 3.26 12.22
N ASP A 135 -9.72 4.38 11.50
CA ASP A 135 -10.40 5.58 11.95
C ASP A 135 -11.89 5.32 12.27
N GLU A 136 -12.57 4.56 11.40
CA GLU A 136 -13.96 4.13 11.67
C GLU A 136 -14.11 3.21 12.89
N ALA A 137 -13.08 2.37 13.14
CA ALA A 137 -13.14 1.36 14.21
C ALA A 137 -12.70 1.91 15.57
N TRP A 138 -11.92 2.96 15.59
CA TRP A 138 -11.34 3.56 16.78
C TRP A 138 -11.72 5.02 16.88
N ASP A 139 -12.22 5.44 18.04
CA ASP A 139 -12.54 6.83 18.31
C ASP A 139 -11.24 7.67 18.30
N ASP A 140 -11.25 8.82 17.65
CA ASP A 140 -10.13 9.79 17.62
C ASP A 140 -9.63 10.16 19.02
N LEU A 141 -10.50 10.14 20.01
CA LEU A 141 -10.13 10.37 21.41
C LEU A 141 -9.28 9.23 21.99
N LEU A 142 -9.45 8.02 21.47
CA LEU A 142 -8.72 6.83 21.91
C LEU A 142 -7.43 6.62 21.12
N GLU A 143 -7.35 7.18 19.89
CA GLU A 143 -6.21 6.97 18.98
C GLU A 143 -5.63 8.27 18.38
N PRO A 144 -5.11 9.18 19.23
CA PRO A 144 -4.69 10.52 18.78
C PRO A 144 -3.51 10.55 17.79
N GLY A 145 -2.89 9.39 17.51
CA GLY A 145 -1.79 9.27 16.54
C GLY A 145 -2.23 8.96 15.11
N LEU A 146 -3.49 8.61 14.88
CA LEU A 146 -3.96 8.13 13.58
C LEU A 146 -4.14 9.27 12.58
N ALA A 147 -4.74 10.38 12.98
CA ALA A 147 -4.92 11.54 12.09
C ALA A 147 -3.58 12.08 11.55
N PRO A 148 -2.53 12.32 12.38
CA PRO A 148 -1.21 12.68 11.87
C PRO A 148 -0.58 11.64 10.94
N LEU A 149 -0.88 10.35 11.12
CA LEU A 149 -0.38 9.30 10.24
C LEU A 149 -1.08 9.35 8.86
N LYS A 150 -2.39 9.56 8.84
CA LYS A 150 -3.18 9.79 7.61
C LYS A 150 -2.65 11.00 6.83
N ASP A 151 -2.34 12.11 7.51
CA ASP A 151 -1.78 13.30 6.87
C ASP A 151 -0.40 13.02 6.25
N LYS A 152 0.45 12.27 6.94
CA LYS A 152 1.76 11.85 6.40
C LYS A 152 1.60 10.97 5.18
N TRP A 153 0.64 10.04 5.16
CA TRP A 153 0.37 9.23 3.98
C TRP A 153 -0.13 10.09 2.82
N LYS A 154 -1.11 10.95 3.08
CA LYS A 154 -1.64 11.89 2.08
C LYS A 154 -0.55 12.77 1.45
N ALA A 155 0.46 13.18 2.24
CA ALA A 155 1.60 13.94 1.73
C ALA A 155 2.52 13.13 0.81
N CYS A 156 2.49 11.79 0.85
CA CYS A 156 3.23 10.94 -0.08
C CYS A 156 2.51 10.81 -1.44
N VAL A 157 1.18 10.83 -1.45
CA VAL A 157 0.38 10.57 -2.65
C VAL A 157 0.27 11.85 -3.49
N VAL A 158 0.83 11.84 -4.70
CA VAL A 158 0.72 12.93 -5.68
C VAL A 158 -0.62 12.86 -6.40
N ALA A 159 -1.00 11.66 -6.83
CA ALA A 159 -2.28 11.36 -7.46
C ALA A 159 -2.61 9.87 -7.26
N SER A 160 -3.87 9.56 -7.18
CA SER A 160 -4.36 8.19 -7.07
C SER A 160 -5.77 8.06 -7.61
N GLY A 161 -6.16 6.82 -7.96
CA GLY A 161 -7.52 6.52 -8.32
C GLY A 161 -7.73 5.07 -8.72
N SER A 162 -9.00 4.70 -8.80
CA SER A 162 -9.46 3.36 -9.13
C SER A 162 -10.67 3.38 -10.05
N LEU A 163 -10.89 2.28 -10.76
CA LEU A 163 -12.10 2.02 -11.55
C LEU A 163 -12.62 0.63 -11.21
N ASN A 164 -13.94 0.48 -11.25
CA ASN A 164 -14.63 -0.79 -11.04
C ASN A 164 -14.38 -1.43 -9.66
N ILE A 165 -14.08 -0.61 -8.67
CA ILE A 165 -13.91 -0.98 -7.26
C ILE A 165 -14.87 -0.12 -6.45
N LEU A 166 -15.62 -0.76 -5.54
CA LEU A 166 -16.63 -0.06 -4.71
C LEU A 166 -16.03 0.61 -3.46
N HIS A 167 -14.71 0.54 -3.30
CA HIS A 167 -13.98 1.10 -2.18
C HIS A 167 -13.11 2.28 -2.65
N ASP A 168 -12.82 3.20 -1.75
CA ASP A 168 -11.88 4.30 -2.00
C ASP A 168 -10.44 3.78 -1.81
N VAL A 169 -9.90 3.23 -2.88
CA VAL A 169 -8.59 2.60 -2.95
C VAL A 169 -7.78 3.16 -4.12
N GLY A 170 -6.58 2.71 -4.30
CA GLY A 170 -5.71 3.04 -5.43
C GLY A 170 -4.53 3.91 -5.03
N SER A 171 -4.15 3.91 -3.75
CA SER A 171 -3.00 4.65 -3.26
C SER A 171 -1.71 3.83 -3.25
N ALA A 172 -1.57 2.86 -2.37
CA ALA A 172 -0.55 1.83 -2.37
C ALA A 172 -0.98 0.66 -1.46
N ALA A 173 -0.66 -0.54 -1.88
CA ALA A 173 -0.92 -1.75 -1.12
C ALA A 173 0.08 -1.96 0.03
N ILE A 174 -0.32 -2.77 1.00
CA ILE A 174 0.53 -3.32 2.03
C ILE A 174 0.19 -4.81 2.24
N TRP A 175 1.22 -5.65 2.39
CA TRP A 175 0.99 -7.07 2.67
C TRP A 175 0.36 -7.26 4.05
N PHE A 176 -0.87 -7.75 4.04
CA PHE A 176 -1.62 -8.12 5.24
C PHE A 176 -2.36 -9.43 4.94
N PRO A 177 -1.74 -10.59 5.21
CA PRO A 177 -2.30 -11.88 4.82
C PRO A 177 -3.68 -12.14 5.42
N ARG A 178 -4.53 -12.83 4.66
CA ARG A 178 -5.90 -13.18 5.07
C ARG A 178 -5.92 -14.22 6.18
N THR A 179 -4.97 -15.16 6.16
CA THR A 179 -4.95 -16.31 7.06
C THR A 179 -3.55 -16.61 7.58
N GLN A 180 -3.52 -17.37 8.69
CA GLN A 180 -2.30 -17.94 9.25
C GLN A 180 -1.47 -18.68 8.19
N GLN A 181 -2.10 -19.48 7.35
CA GLN A 181 -1.41 -20.28 6.33
C GLN A 181 -0.64 -19.40 5.34
N TYR A 182 -1.22 -18.30 4.89
CA TYR A 182 -0.52 -17.35 4.00
C TYR A 182 0.62 -16.64 4.71
N TYR A 183 0.42 -16.27 5.96
CA TYR A 183 1.48 -15.70 6.80
C TYR A 183 2.65 -16.69 6.93
N ASP A 184 2.39 -17.94 7.31
CA ASP A 184 3.41 -18.99 7.51
C ASP A 184 4.20 -19.28 6.23
N GLY A 185 3.57 -19.18 5.06
CA GLY A 185 4.22 -19.40 3.77
C GLY A 185 5.23 -18.31 3.38
N LEU A 186 5.06 -17.07 3.83
CA LEU A 186 5.80 -15.92 3.30
C LEU A 186 6.59 -15.11 4.34
N TRP A 187 6.29 -15.22 5.63
CA TRP A 187 6.86 -14.32 6.65
C TRP A 187 8.40 -14.28 6.68
N ARG A 188 9.08 -15.43 6.41
CA ARG A 188 10.55 -15.47 6.38
C ARG A 188 11.16 -14.70 5.21
N ARG A 189 10.43 -14.59 4.09
CA ARG A 189 10.84 -13.76 2.94
C ARG A 189 10.54 -12.31 3.24
N TYR A 190 9.37 -12.04 3.76
CA TYR A 190 8.92 -10.69 4.13
C TYR A 190 9.86 -10.03 5.15
N ALA A 191 10.31 -10.77 6.16
CA ALA A 191 11.24 -10.28 7.17
C ALA A 191 12.59 -9.78 6.62
N LYS A 192 12.93 -10.10 5.37
CA LYS A 192 14.17 -9.67 4.69
C LYS A 192 14.01 -8.38 3.90
N LEU A 193 12.79 -7.90 3.71
CA LEU A 193 12.51 -6.68 2.96
C LEU A 193 12.93 -5.45 3.77
N GLU A 194 13.32 -4.40 3.06
CA GLU A 194 13.65 -3.09 3.65
C GLU A 194 12.48 -2.58 4.52
N PHE A 195 11.24 -2.73 4.04
CA PHE A 195 10.05 -2.30 4.76
C PHE A 195 9.85 -3.03 6.10
N ALA A 196 10.36 -4.24 6.27
CA ALA A 196 10.21 -5.00 7.52
C ALA A 196 10.80 -4.26 8.74
N ARG A 197 11.83 -3.41 8.54
CA ARG A 197 12.45 -2.57 9.60
C ARG A 197 11.47 -1.54 10.20
N TYR A 198 10.40 -1.19 9.50
CA TYR A 198 9.37 -0.27 9.99
C TYR A 198 8.31 -0.93 10.87
N ARG A 199 8.58 -2.13 11.37
CA ARG A 199 7.82 -2.83 12.41
C ARG A 199 6.49 -3.45 11.97
N TRP A 200 6.05 -3.30 10.73
CA TRP A 200 4.84 -3.96 10.24
C TRP A 200 4.93 -5.49 10.37
N PHE A 201 6.10 -6.04 10.10
CA PHE A 201 6.35 -7.47 10.30
C PHE A 201 6.05 -7.93 11.74
N GLN A 202 6.45 -7.16 12.77
CA GLN A 202 6.16 -7.50 14.16
C GLN A 202 4.67 -7.44 14.49
N ILE A 203 3.93 -6.51 13.85
CA ILE A 203 2.48 -6.46 13.97
C ILE A 203 1.87 -7.74 13.40
N LEU A 204 2.23 -8.10 12.18
CA LEU A 204 1.78 -9.35 11.56
C LEU A 204 2.16 -10.58 12.39
N HIS A 205 3.37 -10.59 12.96
CA HIS A 205 3.81 -11.69 13.82
C HIS A 205 3.01 -11.79 15.13
N ARG A 206 2.50 -10.69 15.66
CA ARG A 206 1.58 -10.70 16.80
C ARG A 206 0.17 -11.15 16.42
N VAL A 207 -0.28 -10.79 15.22
CA VAL A 207 -1.59 -11.20 14.71
C VAL A 207 -1.62 -12.69 14.36
N PHE A 208 -0.56 -13.20 13.72
CA PHE A 208 -0.50 -14.54 13.15
C PHE A 208 0.55 -15.46 13.80
N GLY A 209 1.47 -14.92 14.58
CA GLY A 209 2.52 -15.70 15.21
C GLY A 209 2.00 -16.69 16.25
N PRO A 210 2.81 -17.68 16.64
CA PRO A 210 2.44 -18.61 17.71
C PRO A 210 2.20 -17.82 18.99
N HIS A 211 0.99 -17.89 19.50
CA HIS A 211 0.53 -17.15 20.68
C HIS A 211 1.55 -17.25 21.82
N GLY A 212 2.10 -16.12 22.24
CA GLY A 212 2.91 -15.99 23.44
C GLY A 212 4.40 -16.31 23.31
N LYS A 213 4.94 -16.63 22.13
CA LYS A 213 6.40 -16.72 21.95
C LYS A 213 6.95 -15.42 21.35
N PRO A 214 7.88 -14.75 22.03
CA PRO A 214 8.64 -13.67 21.39
C PRO A 214 9.36 -14.25 20.17
N PRO A 215 9.66 -13.42 19.15
CA PRO A 215 10.47 -13.83 18.02
C PRO A 215 11.79 -14.43 18.53
N SER A 216 12.28 -15.45 17.83
CA SER A 216 13.49 -16.16 18.28
C SER A 216 14.68 -15.20 18.44
N PRO A 217 15.64 -15.48 19.34
CA PRO A 217 16.84 -14.67 19.49
C PRO A 217 17.60 -14.41 18.18
N GLU A 218 17.51 -15.32 17.22
CA GLU A 218 18.10 -15.18 15.88
C GLU A 218 17.46 -14.05 15.06
N LEU A 219 16.14 -13.86 15.14
CA LEU A 219 15.44 -12.75 14.50
C LEU A 219 15.79 -11.41 15.17
N VAL A 220 16.01 -11.44 16.49
CA VAL A 220 16.46 -10.27 17.27
C VAL A 220 17.90 -9.90 16.90
N SER A 221 18.81 -10.87 16.80
CA SER A 221 20.24 -10.64 16.49
C SER A 221 20.48 -10.16 15.06
N GLN A 222 19.57 -10.43 14.13
CA GLN A 222 19.63 -9.95 12.76
C GLN A 222 19.05 -8.54 12.57
N GLY A 223 18.75 -7.82 13.65
CA GLY A 223 18.15 -6.48 13.62
C GLY A 223 16.67 -6.47 13.17
N MET A 224 16.08 -7.66 13.01
CA MET A 224 14.70 -7.81 12.55
C MET A 224 13.67 -7.61 13.68
N VAL A 225 14.15 -7.59 14.94
CA VAL A 225 13.28 -7.44 16.13
C VAL A 225 14.06 -6.77 17.26
N LEU A 226 13.71 -5.58 17.65
CA LEU A 226 13.92 -4.99 18.95
C LEU A 226 12.59 -4.61 19.57
#